data_a70332f748617268ed721511b29a5d83
#
_entry.id   a70332f748617268ed721511b29a5d83
#
_cell.length_a   1.000
_cell.length_b   1.000
_cell.length_c   1.000
_cell.angle_alpha   90.00
_cell.angle_beta   90.00
_cell.angle_gamma   90.00
#
_symmetry.space_group_name_H-M   'P 1'
#
loop_
_entity.id
_entity.type
_entity.pdbx_description
1 polymer ?
#
loop_
_entity_poly.entity_id
_entity_poly.type
_entity_poly.pdbx_seq_one_letter_code
_entity_poly.pdbx_strand_id
1 'polypeptide(L)'
;YGHAKAYAEAEQEYRMQLAREIMRLRDEKMPVTVINDVARGNLANLNYKRDLSELTYKTAKDMLQALQSQLSGLQTLYKRQDEI
;
A
#
# COMPACT_ATOMS: atom_id res chain seq x y z
N TYR A 1 10.63 4.28 -6.31
CA TYR A 1 10.11 5.62 -6.00
C TYR A 1 8.62 5.76 -6.29
N GLY A 2 8.17 5.39 -7.48
CA GLY A 2 6.80 5.56 -7.91
C GLY A 2 5.79 4.79 -7.08
N HIS A 3 6.10 3.56 -6.67
CA HIS A 3 5.17 2.71 -5.93
C HIS A 3 4.96 3.17 -4.50
N ALA A 4 6.02 3.61 -3.82
CA ALA A 4 5.90 4.14 -2.47
C ALA A 4 5.07 5.42 -2.44
N LYS A 5 5.31 6.31 -3.40
CA LYS A 5 4.55 7.55 -3.53
C LYS A 5 3.08 7.27 -3.85
N ALA A 6 2.82 6.35 -4.78
CA ALA A 6 1.45 5.98 -5.16
C ALA A 6 0.68 5.40 -3.97
N TYR A 7 1.31 4.55 -3.17
CA TYR A 7 0.69 4.00 -1.98
C TYR A 7 0.38 5.09 -0.95
N ALA A 8 1.33 5.99 -0.67
CA ALA A 8 1.14 7.09 0.29
C ALA A 8 0.01 8.02 -0.15
N GLU A 9 -0.06 8.35 -1.44
CA GLU A 9 -1.11 9.19 -1.99
C GLU A 9 -2.48 8.50 -1.91
N ALA A 10 -2.54 7.20 -2.23
CA ALA A 10 -3.78 6.44 -2.17
C ALA A 10 -4.29 6.33 -0.72
N GLU A 11 -3.40 6.13 0.25
CA GLU A 11 -3.78 6.08 1.66
C GLU A 11 -4.27 7.44 2.14
N GLN A 12 -3.59 8.53 1.78
CA GLN A 12 -4.02 9.88 2.13
C GLN A 12 -5.41 10.19 1.56
N GLU A 13 -5.62 9.86 0.29
CA GLU A 13 -6.92 10.08 -0.37
C GLU A 13 -8.02 9.29 0.33
N TYR A 14 -7.77 8.02 0.65
CA TYR A 14 -8.74 7.19 1.34
C TYR A 14 -9.11 7.80 2.70
N ARG A 15 -8.12 8.23 3.49
CA ARG A 15 -8.35 8.81 4.82
C ARG A 15 -9.13 10.12 4.74
N MET A 16 -8.80 10.97 3.79
CA MET A 16 -9.51 12.23 3.58
C MET A 16 -10.97 12.00 3.19
N GLN A 17 -11.22 11.11 2.24
CA GLN A 17 -12.57 10.82 1.77
C GLN A 17 -13.37 10.10 2.86
N LEU A 18 -12.73 9.23 3.66
CA LEU A 18 -13.40 8.58 4.78
C LEU A 18 -13.86 9.60 5.81
N ALA A 19 -13.00 10.56 6.17
CA ALA A 19 -13.36 11.61 7.12
C ALA A 19 -14.53 12.46 6.60
N ARG A 20 -14.52 12.84 5.34
CA ARG A 20 -15.61 13.59 4.70
C ARG A 20 -16.92 12.81 4.70
N GLU A 21 -16.83 11.51 4.37
CA GLU A 21 -18.02 10.66 4.33
C GLU A 21 -18.63 10.48 5.71
N ILE A 22 -17.80 10.30 6.74
CA ILE A 22 -18.27 10.21 8.12
C ILE A 22 -18.99 11.51 8.53
N MET A 23 -18.43 12.66 8.18
CA MET A 23 -19.05 13.95 8.48
C MET A 23 -20.39 14.10 7.76
N ARG A 24 -20.44 13.72 6.49
CA ARG A 24 -21.68 13.78 5.70
C ARG A 24 -22.79 12.91 6.31
N LEU A 25 -22.45 11.68 6.70
CA LEU A 25 -23.41 10.76 7.30
C LEU A 25 -23.87 11.25 8.67
N ARG A 26 -23.00 11.90 9.43
CA ARG A 26 -23.37 12.54 10.70
C ARG A 26 -24.40 13.64 10.48
N ASP A 27 -24.19 14.46 9.46
CA ASP A 27 -25.11 15.55 9.12
C ASP A 27 -26.49 15.00 8.71
N GLU A 28 -26.53 13.81 8.13
CA GLU A 28 -27.77 13.12 7.78
C GLU A 28 -28.42 12.41 8.98
N LYS A 29 -27.85 12.55 10.19
CA LYS A 29 -28.35 11.99 11.44
C LYS A 29 -28.36 10.46 11.45
N MET A 30 -27.41 9.83 10.76
CA MET A 30 -27.24 8.39 10.80
C MET A 30 -26.77 7.92 12.19
N PRO A 31 -27.24 6.76 12.69
CA PRO A 31 -26.77 6.23 13.98
C PRO A 31 -25.26 6.05 14.02
N VAL A 32 -24.64 6.48 15.12
CA VAL A 32 -23.17 6.46 15.28
C VAL A 32 -22.61 5.04 15.16
N THR A 33 -23.37 4.03 15.58
CA THR A 33 -22.93 2.63 15.56
C THR A 33 -22.71 2.07 14.16
N VAL A 34 -23.36 2.64 13.13
CA VAL A 34 -23.28 2.15 11.76
C VAL A 34 -22.53 3.10 10.81
N ILE A 35 -22.20 4.31 11.27
CA ILE A 35 -21.58 5.33 10.41
C ILE A 35 -20.25 4.81 9.80
N ASN A 36 -19.39 4.22 10.61
CA ASN A 36 -18.09 3.74 10.12
C ASN A 36 -18.24 2.66 9.05
N ASP A 37 -19.13 1.72 9.26
CA ASP A 37 -19.36 0.62 8.32
C ASP A 37 -19.98 1.13 7.01
N VAL A 38 -20.93 2.03 7.08
CA VAL A 38 -21.55 2.61 5.88
C VAL A 38 -20.56 3.48 5.13
N ALA A 39 -19.77 4.30 5.82
CA ALA A 39 -18.75 5.14 5.19
C ALA A 39 -17.71 4.30 4.48
N ARG A 40 -17.23 3.23 5.09
CA ARG A 40 -16.26 2.32 4.47
C ARG A 40 -16.85 1.60 3.26
N GLY A 41 -18.12 1.19 3.34
CA GLY A 41 -18.81 0.58 2.22
C GLY A 41 -18.95 1.54 1.03
N ASN A 42 -19.27 2.81 1.30
CA ASN A 42 -19.39 3.83 0.26
C ASN A 42 -18.04 4.16 -0.38
N LEU A 43 -16.93 3.91 0.31
CA LEU A 43 -15.59 4.17 -0.19
C LEU A 43 -14.81 2.89 -0.56
N ALA A 44 -15.53 1.80 -0.82
CA ALA A 44 -14.90 0.51 -1.13
C ALA A 44 -13.92 0.59 -2.29
N ASN A 45 -14.21 1.41 -3.32
CA ASN A 45 -13.32 1.58 -4.47
C ASN A 45 -11.99 2.21 -4.08
N LEU A 46 -12.00 3.21 -3.20
CA LEU A 46 -10.78 3.85 -2.71
C LEU A 46 -9.99 2.94 -1.79
N ASN A 47 -10.68 2.16 -0.96
CA ASN A 47 -10.05 1.15 -0.13
C ASN A 47 -9.34 0.09 -0.98
N TYR A 48 -9.99 -0.39 -2.01
CA TYR A 48 -9.41 -1.34 -2.97
C TYR A 48 -8.16 -0.75 -3.65
N LYS A 49 -8.24 0.50 -4.09
CA LYS A 49 -7.13 1.19 -4.74
C LYS A 49 -5.93 1.32 -3.78
N ARG A 50 -6.19 1.66 -2.52
CA ARG A 50 -5.14 1.74 -1.49
C ARG A 50 -4.48 0.37 -1.27
N ASP A 51 -5.28 -0.67 -1.11
CA ASP A 51 -4.77 -2.02 -0.86
C ASP A 51 -3.98 -2.55 -2.05
N LEU A 52 -4.43 -2.28 -3.26
CA LEU A 52 -3.70 -2.65 -4.48
C LEU A 52 -2.37 -1.93 -4.57
N SER A 53 -2.33 -0.63 -4.24
CA SER A 53 -1.09 0.15 -4.24
C SER A 53 -0.11 -0.34 -3.18
N GLU A 54 -0.60 -0.74 -2.01
CA GLU A 54 0.21 -1.33 -0.94
C GLU A 54 0.82 -2.65 -1.40
N LEU A 55 0.02 -3.52 -1.98
CA LEU A 55 0.49 -4.82 -2.49
C LEU A 55 1.56 -4.62 -3.58
N THR A 56 1.33 -3.71 -4.51
CA THR A 56 2.29 -3.39 -5.56
C THR A 56 3.60 -2.89 -4.99
N TYR A 57 3.55 -2.00 -4.01
CA TYR A 57 4.74 -1.49 -3.34
C TYR A 57 5.52 -2.61 -2.64
N LYS A 58 4.85 -3.46 -1.86
CA LYS A 58 5.49 -4.57 -1.15
C LYS A 58 6.11 -5.58 -2.11
N THR A 59 5.41 -5.92 -3.17
CA THR A 59 5.90 -6.85 -4.19
C THR A 59 7.16 -6.31 -4.86
N ALA A 60 7.16 -5.04 -5.26
CA ALA A 60 8.33 -4.42 -5.87
C ALA A 60 9.53 -4.39 -4.93
N LYS A 61 9.29 -4.12 -3.64
CA LYS A 61 10.34 -4.13 -2.62
C LYS A 61 10.93 -5.52 -2.44
N ASP A 62 10.09 -6.55 -2.37
CA ASP A 62 10.53 -7.93 -2.20
C ASP A 62 11.33 -8.41 -3.41
N MET A 63 10.91 -8.07 -4.62
CA MET A 63 11.64 -8.39 -5.85
C MET A 63 13.02 -7.74 -5.86
N LEU A 64 13.11 -6.49 -5.44
CA LEU A 64 14.40 -5.79 -5.39
C LEU A 64 15.35 -6.46 -4.38
N GLN A 65 14.86 -6.84 -3.21
CA GLN A 65 15.65 -7.56 -2.22
C GLN A 65 16.12 -8.92 -2.73
N ALA A 66 15.27 -9.66 -3.43
CA ALA A 66 15.63 -10.93 -4.03
C ALA A 66 16.75 -10.77 -5.08
N LEU A 67 16.65 -9.75 -5.92
CA LEU A 67 17.67 -9.46 -6.92
C LEU A 67 19.01 -9.09 -6.28
N GLN A 68 19.00 -8.29 -5.23
CA GLN A 68 20.19 -7.92 -4.48
C GLN A 68 20.86 -9.15 -3.84
N SER A 69 20.07 -10.07 -3.30
CA SER A 69 20.58 -11.32 -2.73
C SER A 69 21.24 -12.20 -3.78
N GLN A 70 20.63 -12.33 -4.95
CA GLN A 70 21.19 -13.09 -6.07
C GLN A 70 22.51 -12.49 -6.55
N LEU A 71 22.57 -11.16 -6.66
CA LEU A 71 23.79 -10.48 -7.07
C LEU A 71 24.92 -10.70 -6.07
N SER A 72 24.64 -10.62 -4.78
CA SER A 72 25.62 -10.89 -3.73
C SER A 72 26.14 -12.32 -3.80
N GLY A 73 25.26 -13.31 -4.05
CA GLY A 73 25.64 -14.70 -4.22
C GLY A 73 26.57 -14.90 -5.43
N LEU A 74 26.28 -14.25 -6.55
CA LEU A 74 27.12 -14.31 -7.73
C LEU A 74 28.50 -13.70 -7.49
N GLN A 75 28.56 -12.57 -6.81
CA GLN A 75 29.82 -11.92 -6.46
C GLN A 75 30.71 -12.81 -5.58
N THR A 76 30.11 -13.49 -4.62
CA THR A 76 30.82 -14.44 -3.74
C THR A 76 31.40 -15.60 -4.54
N LEU A 77 30.62 -16.20 -5.43
CA LEU A 77 31.09 -17.27 -6.33
C LEU A 77 32.23 -16.81 -7.22
N TYR A 78 32.13 -15.62 -7.76
CA TYR A 78 33.17 -15.06 -8.62
C TYR A 78 34.49 -14.88 -7.89
N LYS A 79 34.45 -14.38 -6.67
CA LYS A 79 35.64 -14.24 -5.82
C LYS A 79 36.28 -15.60 -5.52
N ARG A 80 35.48 -16.62 -5.24
CA ARG A 80 36.00 -17.98 -4.98
C ARG A 80 36.74 -18.56 -6.20
N GLN A 81 36.24 -18.28 -7.39
CA GLN A 81 36.91 -18.73 -8.63
C GLN A 81 38.27 -18.07 -8.82
N ASP A 82 38.37 -16.79 -8.45
CA ASP A 82 39.64 -16.05 -8.58
C ASP A 82 40.70 -16.52 -7.57
N GLU A 83 40.27 -17.08 -6.43
CA GLU A 83 41.18 -17.60 -5.38
C GLU A 83 41.75 -18.99 -5.73
N ILE A 84 41.23 -19.69 -6.70
CA ILE A 84 41.70 -21.00 -7.17
C ILE A 84 42.73 -20.84 -8.29
#